data_7eb44cddf4f76fc21593639c3e49f233
#
_entry.id   7eb44cddf4f76fc21593639c3e49f233
#
_cell.length_a   1.000
_cell.length_b   1.000
_cell.length_c   1.000
_cell.angle_alpha   90.00
_cell.angle_beta   90.00
_cell.angle_gamma   90.00
#
_symmetry.space_group_name_H-M   'P 1'
#
loop_
_entity.id
_entity.type
_entity.pdbx_description
1 polymer ?
#
loop_
_entity_poly.entity_id
_entity_poly.type
_entity_poly.pdbx_seq_one_letter_code
_entity_poly.pdbx_strand_id
1 'polypeptide(L)'
;MTAYTRSDDCPNPNIAMWRRTGSSVWTQALPDARDVVHGILLQGAGASSPKTAQGDTLGTPLATLEAHHPDLVQIREDDQEDYRGYQDHGAWIVFDVRSTPQQVQSIWVSTDRVPPYEFCG
;
A
#
# COMPACT_ATOMS: atom_id res chain seq x y z
N MET A 1 3.54 14.59 20.82
CA MET A 1 2.80 15.13 19.67
C MET A 1 2.97 14.19 18.48
N THR A 2 1.92 13.81 17.87
CA THR A 2 1.97 12.95 16.70
C THR A 2 1.84 13.78 15.42
N ALA A 3 2.66 13.47 14.43
CA ALA A 3 2.54 14.04 13.08
C ALA A 3 1.35 13.45 12.31
N TYR A 4 0.58 12.58 12.94
CA TYR A 4 -0.53 11.84 12.31
C TYR A 4 -1.84 12.11 13.02
N THR A 5 -2.90 12.20 12.24
CA THR A 5 -4.27 12.29 12.72
C THR A 5 -4.99 10.97 12.43
N ARG A 6 -5.60 10.40 13.46
CA ARG A 6 -6.43 9.20 13.29
C ARG A 6 -7.76 9.59 12.62
N SER A 7 -8.23 8.71 11.75
CA SER A 7 -9.56 8.82 11.14
C SER A 7 -10.42 7.64 11.55
N ASP A 8 -11.69 7.90 11.82
CA ASP A 8 -12.70 6.86 12.08
C ASP A 8 -13.61 6.65 10.86
N ASP A 9 -13.19 7.14 9.68
CA ASP A 9 -14.00 7.04 8.45
C ASP A 9 -14.03 5.63 7.86
N CYS A 10 -13.17 4.73 8.33
CA CYS A 10 -13.16 3.35 7.87
C CYS A 10 -14.29 2.56 8.55
N PRO A 11 -15.29 2.04 7.81
CA PRO A 11 -16.37 1.26 8.41
C PRO A 11 -15.94 -0.10 8.95
N ASN A 12 -14.77 -0.62 8.54
CA ASN A 12 -14.24 -1.85 9.08
C ASN A 12 -13.59 -1.58 10.45
N PRO A 13 -14.15 -2.13 11.55
CA PRO A 13 -13.62 -1.85 12.89
C PRO A 13 -12.24 -2.45 13.14
N ASN A 14 -11.78 -3.37 12.30
CA ASN A 14 -10.46 -3.99 12.40
C ASN A 14 -9.36 -3.17 11.69
N ILE A 15 -9.73 -2.08 11.03
CA ILE A 15 -8.80 -1.22 10.33
C ILE A 15 -8.61 0.08 11.10
N ALA A 16 -7.38 0.44 11.36
CA ALA A 16 -7.01 1.74 11.89
C ALA A 16 -6.44 2.60 10.76
N MET A 17 -6.92 3.82 10.64
CA MET A 17 -6.50 4.75 9.61
C MET A 17 -5.83 5.98 10.21
N TRP A 18 -4.74 6.38 9.61
CA TRP A 18 -4.04 7.62 9.98
C TRP A 18 -3.68 8.42 8.73
N ARG A 19 -3.69 9.72 8.87
CA ARG A 19 -3.18 10.64 7.88
C ARG A 19 -2.13 11.53 8.52
N ARG A 20 -0.99 11.66 7.87
CA ARG A 20 0.00 12.63 8.29
C ARG A 20 -0.56 14.05 8.09
N THR A 21 -0.42 14.90 9.08
CA THR A 21 -0.87 16.29 9.02
C THR A 21 -0.26 17.01 7.81
N GLY A 22 -1.11 17.60 6.97
CA GLY A 22 -0.68 18.30 5.75
C GLY A 22 -0.40 17.38 4.55
N SER A 23 -0.66 16.07 4.68
CA SER A 23 -0.45 15.10 3.59
C SER A 23 -1.78 14.57 3.08
N SER A 24 -1.83 14.22 1.80
CA SER A 24 -2.93 13.46 1.20
C SER A 24 -2.71 11.94 1.25
N VAL A 25 -1.62 11.49 1.86
CA VAL A 25 -1.31 10.06 2.00
C VAL A 25 -2.02 9.49 3.23
N TRP A 26 -2.76 8.42 3.02
CA TRP A 26 -3.41 7.66 4.07
C TRP A 26 -2.63 6.39 4.38
N THR A 27 -2.53 6.08 5.65
CA THR A 27 -1.96 4.83 6.14
C THR A 27 -3.05 4.04 6.83
N GLN A 28 -3.26 2.81 6.40
CA GLN A 28 -4.21 1.89 6.99
C GLN A 28 -3.46 0.69 7.54
N ALA A 29 -3.71 0.35 8.79
CA ALA A 29 -3.09 -0.80 9.43
C ALA A 29 -4.15 -1.86 9.74
N LEU A 30 -3.82 -3.12 9.46
CA LEU A 30 -4.67 -4.26 9.73
C LEU A 30 -4.07 -5.07 10.91
N PRO A 31 -4.59 -4.88 12.13
CA PRO A 31 -4.15 -5.68 13.27
C PRO A 31 -4.80 -7.08 13.23
N ASP A 32 -4.15 -8.04 13.85
CA ASP A 32 -4.73 -9.35 14.10
C ASP A 32 -5.54 -9.35 15.42
N ALA A 33 -6.05 -10.53 15.82
CA ALA A 33 -6.86 -10.66 17.03
C ALA A 33 -6.09 -10.35 18.34
N ARG A 34 -4.78 -10.17 18.27
CA ARG A 34 -3.91 -9.80 19.39
C ARG A 34 -3.45 -8.35 19.33
N ASP A 35 -4.06 -7.54 18.48
CA ASP A 35 -3.68 -6.15 18.19
C ASP A 35 -2.25 -5.99 17.61
N VAL A 36 -1.73 -7.04 17.00
CA VAL A 36 -0.44 -6.99 16.30
C VAL A 36 -0.71 -6.65 14.84
N VAL A 37 -0.08 -5.59 14.34
CA VAL A 37 -0.22 -5.18 12.95
C VAL A 37 0.49 -6.20 12.04
N HIS A 38 -0.26 -6.80 11.11
CA HIS A 38 0.30 -7.74 10.13
C HIS A 38 0.20 -7.24 8.69
N GLY A 39 -0.41 -6.09 8.46
CA GLY A 39 -0.48 -5.46 7.15
C GLY A 39 -0.63 -3.96 7.26
N ILE A 40 -0.01 -3.25 6.32
CA ILE A 40 -0.10 -1.78 6.21
C ILE A 40 -0.39 -1.45 4.76
N LEU A 41 -1.41 -0.62 4.54
CA LEU A 41 -1.75 -0.09 3.23
C LEU A 41 -1.51 1.42 3.20
N LEU A 42 -0.78 1.88 2.18
CA LEU A 42 -0.58 3.29 1.87
C LEU A 42 -1.39 3.64 0.63
N GLN A 43 -2.17 4.71 0.71
CA GLN A 43 -2.97 5.22 -0.40
C GLN A 43 -2.89 6.73 -0.48
N GLY A 44 -3.22 7.29 -1.64
CA GLY A 44 -3.27 8.71 -1.87
C GLY A 44 -2.23 9.21 -2.86
N ALA A 45 -1.96 10.49 -2.83
CA ALA A 45 -0.98 11.13 -3.70
C ALA A 45 -0.17 12.15 -2.89
N GLY A 46 1.07 12.37 -3.29
CA GLY A 46 1.89 13.39 -2.66
C GLY A 46 3.35 13.01 -2.51
N ALA A 47 4.17 14.05 -2.48
CA ALA A 47 5.63 13.90 -2.39
C ALA A 47 6.11 13.41 -1.01
N SER A 48 5.26 13.38 -0.01
CA SER A 48 5.59 12.95 1.34
C SER A 48 5.31 11.47 1.62
N SER A 49 4.96 10.71 0.58
CA SER A 49 4.75 9.27 0.70
C SER A 49 6.04 8.55 1.12
N PRO A 50 5.96 7.58 2.01
CA PRO A 50 7.08 6.69 2.28
C PRO A 50 7.57 6.01 1.01
N LYS A 51 8.86 5.66 1.00
CA LYS A 51 9.52 5.05 -0.16
C LYS A 51 10.06 3.68 0.21
N THR A 52 10.10 2.78 -0.78
CA THR A 52 10.87 1.55 -0.66
C THR A 52 12.37 1.84 -0.61
N ALA A 53 13.17 0.83 -0.28
CA ALA A 53 14.64 0.96 -0.29
C ALA A 53 15.16 1.36 -1.68
N GLN A 54 14.47 0.99 -2.76
CA GLN A 54 14.83 1.36 -4.12
C GLN A 54 14.29 2.72 -4.56
N GLY A 55 13.52 3.40 -3.70
CA GLY A 55 12.99 4.73 -3.96
C GLY A 55 11.58 4.76 -4.57
N ASP A 56 10.90 3.62 -4.66
CA ASP A 56 9.53 3.56 -5.19
C ASP A 56 8.54 4.09 -4.17
N THR A 57 7.57 4.82 -4.65
CA THR A 57 6.54 5.48 -3.82
C THR A 57 5.23 5.60 -4.60
N LEU A 58 4.23 6.20 -3.99
CA LEU A 58 2.99 6.53 -4.70
C LEU A 58 3.31 7.43 -5.90
N GLY A 59 2.76 7.08 -7.06
CA GLY A 59 3.01 7.79 -8.31
C GLY A 59 4.19 7.28 -9.14
N THR A 60 4.99 6.35 -8.64
CA THR A 60 6.08 5.75 -9.42
C THR A 60 5.53 5.04 -10.65
N PRO A 61 6.04 5.34 -11.88
CA PRO A 61 5.60 4.67 -13.09
C PRO A 61 5.89 3.16 -13.07
N LEU A 62 5.02 2.36 -13.68
CA LEU A 62 5.20 0.90 -13.73
C LEU A 62 6.53 0.51 -14.36
N ALA A 63 6.94 1.18 -15.43
CA ALA A 63 8.24 0.90 -16.08
C ALA A 63 9.43 1.09 -15.14
N THR A 64 9.38 2.12 -14.29
CA THR A 64 10.40 2.37 -13.26
C THR A 64 10.37 1.28 -12.19
N LEU A 65 9.18 0.89 -11.76
CA LEU A 65 9.00 -0.17 -10.77
C LEU A 65 9.57 -1.50 -11.28
N GLU A 66 9.29 -1.86 -12.53
CA GLU A 66 9.83 -3.07 -13.15
C GLU A 66 11.36 -3.04 -13.27
N ALA A 67 11.93 -1.87 -13.56
CA ALA A 67 13.38 -1.70 -13.64
C ALA A 67 14.06 -1.85 -12.27
N HIS A 68 13.42 -1.37 -11.20
CA HIS A 68 13.94 -1.49 -9.84
C HIS A 68 13.79 -2.90 -9.26
N HIS A 69 12.79 -3.65 -9.70
CA HIS A 69 12.46 -4.96 -9.15
C HIS A 69 12.37 -6.02 -10.26
N PRO A 70 13.52 -6.62 -10.66
CA PRO A 70 13.51 -7.72 -11.64
C PRO A 70 12.71 -8.95 -11.18
N ASP A 71 12.50 -9.09 -9.88
CA ASP A 71 11.73 -10.15 -9.24
C ASP A 71 10.23 -9.82 -9.08
N LEU A 72 9.78 -8.68 -9.62
CA LEU A 72 8.40 -8.27 -9.57
C LEU A 72 7.51 -9.28 -10.31
N VAL A 73 6.49 -9.78 -9.63
CA VAL A 73 5.53 -10.72 -10.21
C VAL A 73 4.14 -10.12 -10.25
N GLN A 74 3.35 -10.50 -11.24
CA GLN A 74 1.94 -10.18 -11.29
C GLN A 74 1.20 -11.11 -10.32
N ILE A 75 0.52 -10.50 -9.34
CA ILE A 75 -0.22 -11.23 -8.31
C ILE A 75 -1.67 -11.42 -8.74
N ARG A 76 -2.28 -10.33 -9.23
CA ARG A 76 -3.66 -10.32 -9.65
C ARG A 76 -3.89 -9.20 -10.66
N GLU A 77 -4.64 -9.50 -11.70
CA GLU A 77 -5.15 -8.51 -12.64
C GLU A 77 -6.61 -8.83 -12.94
N ASP A 78 -7.48 -7.87 -12.71
CA ASP A 78 -8.89 -7.94 -13.07
C ASP A 78 -9.40 -6.56 -13.47
N ASP A 79 -10.73 -6.40 -13.58
CA ASP A 79 -11.33 -5.13 -14.00
C ASP A 79 -11.14 -3.99 -13.00
N GLN A 80 -10.71 -4.28 -11.78
CA GLN A 80 -10.58 -3.29 -10.71
C GLN A 80 -9.17 -3.13 -10.18
N GLU A 81 -8.33 -4.15 -10.32
CA GLU A 81 -7.03 -4.20 -9.67
C GLU A 81 -5.96 -4.78 -10.58
N ASP A 82 -4.76 -4.23 -10.52
CA ASP A 82 -3.55 -4.79 -11.12
C ASP A 82 -2.46 -4.77 -10.06
N TYR A 83 -2.30 -5.90 -9.36
CA TYR A 83 -1.34 -6.04 -8.27
C TYR A 83 -0.04 -6.66 -8.76
N ARG A 84 1.06 -5.97 -8.51
CA ARG A 84 2.44 -6.41 -8.75
C ARG A 84 3.19 -6.38 -7.43
N GLY A 85 3.99 -7.41 -7.15
CA GLY A 85 4.69 -7.46 -5.88
C GLY A 85 5.97 -8.27 -5.91
N TYR A 86 6.73 -8.14 -4.82
CA TYR A 86 7.94 -8.90 -4.57
C TYR A 86 8.06 -9.21 -3.08
N GLN A 87 8.90 -10.19 -2.74
CA GLN A 87 9.20 -10.49 -1.34
C GLN A 87 10.49 -9.82 -0.90
N ASP A 88 10.47 -9.34 0.33
CA ASP A 88 11.63 -8.80 1.01
C ASP A 88 11.61 -9.26 2.47
N HIS A 89 12.63 -10.04 2.87
CA HIS A 89 12.77 -10.57 4.23
C HIS A 89 11.49 -11.28 4.76
N GLY A 90 10.84 -12.05 3.90
CA GLY A 90 9.65 -12.81 4.26
C GLY A 90 8.33 -12.03 4.22
N ALA A 91 8.37 -10.73 3.96
CA ALA A 91 7.19 -9.91 3.73
C ALA A 91 6.96 -9.71 2.24
N TRP A 92 5.71 -9.50 1.87
CA TRP A 92 5.31 -9.08 0.54
C TRP A 92 5.16 -7.57 0.50
N ILE A 93 5.73 -6.96 -0.53
CA ILE A 93 5.47 -5.57 -0.88
C ILE A 93 4.71 -5.58 -2.20
N VAL A 94 3.47 -5.11 -2.18
CA VAL A 94 2.53 -5.21 -3.29
C VAL A 94 2.07 -3.82 -3.70
N PHE A 95 2.09 -3.56 -4.99
CA PHE A 95 1.70 -2.28 -5.58
C PHE A 95 0.44 -2.47 -6.42
N ASP A 96 -0.54 -1.60 -6.25
CA ASP A 96 -1.61 -1.45 -7.21
C ASP A 96 -1.17 -0.44 -8.27
N VAL A 97 -1.10 -0.90 -9.52
CA VAL A 97 -0.63 -0.07 -10.64
C VAL A 97 -1.73 0.15 -11.68
N ARG A 98 -2.97 -0.09 -11.30
CA ARG A 98 -4.09 0.12 -12.21
C ARG A 98 -4.46 1.60 -12.31
N SER A 99 -3.95 2.23 -13.32
CA SER A 99 -4.27 3.62 -13.68
C SER A 99 -3.90 3.88 -15.14
N THR A 100 -4.26 5.03 -15.64
CA THR A 100 -3.89 5.46 -16.99
C THR A 100 -3.27 6.86 -16.88
N PRO A 101 -1.95 7.01 -17.05
CA PRO A 101 -0.92 5.98 -17.26
C PRO A 101 -0.70 5.08 -16.02
N GLN A 102 -0.17 3.86 -16.23
CA GLN A 102 0.08 2.92 -15.14
C GLN A 102 1.18 3.44 -14.22
N GLN A 103 0.82 3.61 -12.95
CA GLN A 103 1.70 4.07 -11.90
C GLN A 103 1.19 3.57 -10.55
N VAL A 104 2.05 3.58 -9.53
CA VAL A 104 1.70 3.11 -8.19
C VAL A 104 0.62 4.00 -7.57
N GLN A 105 -0.53 3.40 -7.26
CA GLN A 105 -1.66 4.06 -6.60
C GLN A 105 -1.76 3.71 -5.13
N SER A 106 -1.36 2.49 -4.77
CA SER A 106 -1.32 2.05 -3.39
C SER A 106 -0.17 1.08 -3.18
N ILE A 107 0.29 0.99 -1.93
CA ILE A 107 1.36 0.08 -1.51
C ILE A 107 0.86 -0.72 -0.31
N TRP A 108 0.90 -2.04 -0.44
CA TRP A 108 0.55 -2.99 0.60
C TRP A 108 1.81 -3.71 1.10
N VAL A 109 2.03 -3.70 2.40
CA VAL A 109 3.14 -4.44 3.04
C VAL A 109 2.55 -5.40 4.05
N SER A 110 2.78 -6.69 3.86
CA SER A 110 2.20 -7.71 4.72
C SER A 110 2.96 -9.03 4.59
N THR A 111 2.68 -9.94 5.51
CA THR A 111 3.05 -11.35 5.35
C THR A 111 2.14 -12.07 4.33
N ASP A 112 0.99 -11.49 4.01
CA ASP A 112 0.06 -12.02 3.02
C ASP A 112 0.37 -11.49 1.62
N ARG A 113 0.37 -12.40 0.64
CA ARG A 113 0.66 -12.07 -0.75
C ARG A 113 -0.42 -11.22 -1.39
N VAL A 114 -1.68 -11.51 -1.08
CA VAL A 114 -2.83 -10.84 -1.72
C VAL A 114 -3.46 -9.86 -0.76
N PRO A 115 -3.56 -8.57 -1.13
CA PRO A 115 -4.28 -7.60 -0.32
C PRO A 115 -5.76 -7.97 -0.17
N PRO A 116 -6.40 -7.59 0.95
CA PRO A 116 -7.84 -7.76 1.08
C PRO A 116 -8.60 -7.00 -0.01
N TYR A 117 -9.66 -7.60 -0.53
CA TYR A 117 -10.44 -7.00 -1.62
C TYR A 117 -11.07 -5.66 -1.22
N GLU A 118 -11.70 -5.63 -0.07
CA GLU A 118 -12.29 -4.40 0.48
C GLU A 118 -11.63 -4.09 1.82
N PHE A 119 -10.55 -3.33 1.76
CA PHE A 119 -9.75 -3.06 2.95
C PHE A 119 -10.55 -2.28 3.99
N CYS A 120 -11.28 -1.30 3.57
CA CYS A 120 -12.06 -0.44 4.46
C CYS A 120 -13.58 -0.68 4.42
N GLY A 121 -14.04 -1.56 3.61
CA GLY A 121 -15.45 -1.93 3.54
C GLY A 121 -16.12 -1.73 2.22
#